data_7c6049b70d429d68f050adc4d175f6be
#
_entry.id   7c6049b70d429d68f050adc4d175f6be
#
_cell.length_a   1.000
_cell.length_b   1.000
_cell.length_c   1.000
_cell.angle_alpha   90.00
_cell.angle_beta   90.00
_cell.angle_gamma   90.00
#
_symmetry.space_group_name_H-M   'P 1'
#
loop_
_entity.id
_entity.type
_entity.pdbx_description
1 polymer ?
#
loop_
_entity_poly.entity_id
_entity_poly.type
_entity_poly.pdbx_seq_one_letter_code
_entity_poly.pdbx_strand_id
1 'polypeptide(L)'
;MKNILKVALLLIIITDVNAQETEAVYDRPFIDLGQKTAIGGYLEGNTNYFAEDGVTEGFSMEMRRFNIFLYSKISERIQFLSELEFEHGTEEIALETAQLDFKFGTGLNFRAGILLPELGLVNANHDSPKWEIIDRPLSSTNLIPSTLSEVGFGLFGKFYLNNNTVSYHAYATNGLQDGIILNEEGRTFVGGGKSEEAFEEDNNGRLSYNGKLRIKNKKIGTLGLSFYRGVYNTFALEGEIVTDERSVRIYAVDFIVPVFKGVIQGEVVKVMVDVPIDIVEIYSQEQQGGFIEMVYPLYSREMFGYANAVINTTARFEQLDYNMGTFKSTGGEIGDEETAFVAGLSFRPTASTIFRANYRHHLKTDILGNAPAIMGGFQVGFASYF
;
A
#
# COMPACT_ATOMS: atom_id res chain seq x y z
N MET A 1 5.01 18.55 -14.24
CA MET A 1 5.78 17.94 -13.16
C MET A 1 6.83 18.79 -12.43
N LYS A 2 7.42 19.84 -12.96
CA LYS A 2 8.40 20.69 -12.22
C LYS A 2 7.82 21.46 -11.00
N ASN A 3 6.52 21.48 -10.78
CA ASN A 3 5.86 22.29 -9.74
C ASN A 3 5.41 21.51 -8.50
N ILE A 4 5.29 20.18 -8.54
CA ILE A 4 4.81 19.38 -7.38
C ILE A 4 5.88 19.27 -6.29
N LEU A 5 7.15 19.22 -6.68
CA LEU A 5 8.27 19.13 -5.73
C LEU A 5 8.50 20.43 -4.89
N LYS A 6 7.92 21.55 -5.32
CA LYS A 6 8.08 22.85 -4.62
C LYS A 6 7.03 23.11 -3.52
N VAL A 7 5.93 22.36 -3.48
CA VAL A 7 4.86 22.55 -2.49
C VAL A 7 5.12 21.78 -1.19
N ALA A 8 5.96 20.75 -1.20
CA ALA A 8 6.23 19.92 -0.03
C ALA A 8 7.17 20.55 1.02
N LEU A 9 7.71 21.73 0.77
CA LEU A 9 8.78 22.30 1.64
C LEU A 9 8.33 23.44 2.57
N LEU A 10 7.05 23.75 2.68
CA LEU A 10 6.64 24.93 3.47
C LEU A 10 5.40 24.67 4.32
N LEU A 11 5.56 23.99 5.47
CA LEU A 11 4.62 24.13 6.60
C LEU A 11 5.11 23.36 7.83
N ILE A 12 5.93 23.99 8.65
CA ILE A 12 6.31 23.49 9.98
C ILE A 12 5.53 24.28 11.02
N ILE A 13 4.52 23.68 11.65
CA ILE A 13 3.93 24.16 12.91
C ILE A 13 3.64 22.97 13.82
N ILE A 14 4.02 23.10 15.07
CA ILE A 14 4.27 22.09 16.09
C ILE A 14 3.01 21.77 16.90
N THR A 15 2.73 20.47 17.12
CA THR A 15 1.88 19.98 18.22
C THR A 15 2.45 18.69 18.82
N ASP A 16 2.43 18.54 20.15
CA ASP A 16 2.90 17.36 20.86
C ASP A 16 1.91 16.20 20.70
N VAL A 17 2.32 15.12 20.05
CA VAL A 17 1.61 13.83 20.03
C VAL A 17 2.51 12.78 20.64
N ASN A 18 2.12 12.24 21.81
CA ASN A 18 2.78 11.07 22.42
C ASN A 18 2.11 9.80 21.89
N ALA A 19 2.70 9.16 20.89
CA ALA A 19 2.35 7.80 20.49
C ALA A 19 3.61 6.92 20.59
N GLN A 20 3.47 5.77 21.23
CA GLN A 20 4.49 4.74 21.22
C GLN A 20 4.46 4.11 19.83
N GLU A 21 5.60 4.15 19.13
CA GLU A 21 5.66 3.68 17.75
C GLU A 21 5.83 2.17 17.71
N THR A 22 4.79 1.48 17.24
CA THR A 22 4.85 0.06 16.88
C THR A 22 5.03 -0.08 15.36
N GLU A 23 5.54 -1.21 14.91
CA GLU A 23 5.48 -1.54 13.48
C GLU A 23 4.02 -1.70 13.06
N ALA A 24 3.69 -1.34 11.79
CA ALA A 24 2.31 -1.35 11.31
C ALA A 24 1.61 -2.70 11.49
N VAL A 25 2.34 -3.81 11.24
CA VAL A 25 1.81 -5.18 11.42
C VAL A 25 1.55 -5.57 12.89
N TYR A 26 2.16 -4.87 13.86
CA TYR A 26 1.91 -5.06 15.29
C TYR A 26 1.03 -3.95 15.89
N ASP A 27 0.66 -2.93 15.13
CA ASP A 27 -0.24 -1.86 15.55
C ASP A 27 -1.70 -2.28 15.36
N ARG A 28 -2.10 -3.32 16.10
CA ARG A 28 -3.44 -3.92 16.05
C ARG A 28 -4.00 -4.07 17.47
N PRO A 29 -5.27 -3.73 17.72
CA PRO A 29 -5.83 -3.64 19.07
C PRO A 29 -5.74 -4.93 19.90
N PHE A 30 -5.84 -6.10 19.26
CA PHE A 30 -5.82 -7.39 19.95
C PHE A 30 -4.45 -7.79 20.53
N ILE A 31 -3.34 -7.20 20.02
CA ILE A 31 -1.97 -7.51 20.48
C ILE A 31 -1.70 -6.91 21.86
N ASP A 32 -2.31 -5.79 22.20
CA ASP A 32 -2.11 -5.06 23.46
C ASP A 32 -2.74 -5.70 24.67
N LEU A 33 -3.46 -6.82 24.51
CA LEU A 33 -4.15 -7.51 25.60
C LEU A 33 -3.22 -8.24 26.58
N GLY A 34 -1.89 -8.18 26.37
CA GLY A 34 -0.88 -8.79 27.26
C GLY A 34 -0.90 -10.32 27.31
N GLN A 35 -1.64 -10.96 26.42
CA GLN A 35 -1.76 -12.41 26.34
C GLN A 35 -0.56 -13.01 25.59
N LYS A 36 -0.25 -14.27 25.92
CA LYS A 36 0.80 -15.03 25.22
C LYS A 36 0.40 -15.34 23.78
N THR A 37 -0.89 -15.61 23.54
CA THR A 37 -1.48 -15.84 22.22
C THR A 37 -2.74 -15.01 22.14
N ALA A 38 -2.94 -14.31 21.04
CA ALA A 38 -4.10 -13.49 20.78
C ALA A 38 -4.61 -13.77 19.36
N ILE A 39 -5.94 -13.73 19.21
CA ILE A 39 -6.63 -13.81 17.94
C ILE A 39 -7.43 -12.53 17.81
N GLY A 40 -7.41 -11.94 16.65
CA GLY A 40 -8.22 -10.80 16.27
C GLY A 40 -8.43 -10.79 14.78
N GLY A 41 -8.92 -9.68 14.26
CA GLY A 41 -9.14 -9.54 12.84
C GLY A 41 -9.85 -8.24 12.52
N TYR A 42 -10.29 -8.10 11.29
CA TYR A 42 -11.21 -7.05 10.90
C TYR A 42 -12.21 -7.54 9.85
N LEU A 43 -13.31 -6.83 9.80
CA LEU A 43 -14.38 -7.01 8.83
C LEU A 43 -14.56 -5.72 8.05
N GLU A 44 -14.71 -5.82 6.72
CA GLU A 44 -15.00 -4.70 5.83
C GLU A 44 -16.14 -5.05 4.87
N GLY A 45 -17.13 -4.16 4.79
CA GLY A 45 -18.19 -4.24 3.79
C GLY A 45 -18.55 -2.87 3.26
N ASN A 46 -18.96 -2.80 2.00
CA ASN A 46 -19.34 -1.54 1.36
C ASN A 46 -20.41 -1.73 0.28
N THR A 47 -21.02 -0.61 -0.08
CA THR A 47 -21.85 -0.48 -1.27
C THR A 47 -21.12 0.42 -2.27
N ASN A 48 -21.25 0.11 -3.56
CA ASN A 48 -20.67 0.87 -4.64
C ASN A 48 -21.77 1.32 -5.60
N TYR A 49 -21.65 2.55 -6.10
CA TYR A 49 -22.41 3.06 -7.22
C TYR A 49 -21.49 3.94 -8.07
N PHE A 50 -21.08 3.43 -9.22
CA PHE A 50 -20.23 4.14 -10.15
C PHE A 50 -20.91 4.27 -11.51
N ALA A 51 -20.57 5.34 -12.21
CA ALA A 51 -20.90 5.54 -13.61
C ALA A 51 -19.62 5.93 -14.36
N GLU A 52 -19.37 5.31 -15.51
CA GLU A 52 -18.29 5.64 -16.42
C GLU A 52 -18.92 6.18 -17.72
N ASP A 53 -18.56 7.41 -18.10
CA ASP A 53 -19.12 8.14 -19.25
C ASP A 53 -20.66 8.14 -19.30
N GLY A 54 -21.29 8.18 -18.11
CA GLY A 54 -22.74 8.19 -17.94
C GLY A 54 -23.41 6.81 -17.95
N VAL A 55 -22.63 5.72 -18.10
CA VAL A 55 -23.13 4.34 -18.01
C VAL A 55 -22.87 3.79 -16.63
N THR A 56 -23.86 3.18 -15.99
CA THR A 56 -23.75 2.58 -14.65
C THR A 56 -24.32 1.17 -14.62
N GLU A 57 -23.70 0.29 -13.82
CA GLU A 57 -24.23 -1.02 -13.49
C GLU A 57 -25.18 -1.00 -12.29
N GLY A 58 -25.39 0.18 -11.68
CA GLY A 58 -26.25 0.38 -10.53
C GLY A 58 -25.54 0.18 -9.19
N PHE A 59 -26.31 -0.15 -8.16
CA PHE A 59 -25.79 -0.40 -6.83
C PHE A 59 -25.31 -1.85 -6.67
N SER A 60 -24.11 -2.03 -6.13
CA SER A 60 -23.62 -3.31 -5.65
C SER A 60 -23.34 -3.24 -4.14
N MET A 61 -23.45 -4.38 -3.47
CA MET A 61 -23.04 -4.57 -2.07
C MET A 61 -22.03 -5.70 -2.03
N GLU A 62 -20.96 -5.50 -1.29
CA GLU A 62 -19.92 -6.52 -1.16
C GLU A 62 -19.49 -6.68 0.29
N MET A 63 -19.23 -7.90 0.70
CA MET A 63 -18.39 -8.23 1.83
C MET A 63 -16.96 -8.26 1.31
N ARG A 64 -16.26 -7.12 1.45
CA ARG A 64 -14.99 -6.91 0.78
C ARG A 64 -13.89 -7.75 1.39
N ARG A 65 -13.77 -7.71 2.75
CA ARG A 65 -12.72 -8.43 3.47
C ARG A 65 -13.19 -8.94 4.81
N PHE A 66 -12.71 -10.13 5.14
CA PHE A 66 -12.72 -10.68 6.47
C PHE A 66 -11.34 -11.25 6.77
N ASN A 67 -10.58 -10.58 7.65
CA ASN A 67 -9.22 -11.00 7.99
C ASN A 67 -9.19 -11.60 9.39
N ILE A 68 -8.41 -12.66 9.56
CA ILE A 68 -8.13 -13.29 10.85
C ILE A 68 -6.63 -13.13 11.13
N PHE A 69 -6.31 -12.53 12.28
CA PHE A 69 -4.96 -12.36 12.77
C PHE A 69 -4.67 -13.34 13.88
N LEU A 70 -3.54 -14.02 13.82
CA LEU A 70 -3.02 -14.85 14.89
C LEU A 70 -1.67 -14.30 15.34
N TYR A 71 -1.58 -13.91 16.59
CA TYR A 71 -0.35 -13.50 17.23
C TYR A 71 0.02 -14.51 18.33
N SER A 72 1.31 -14.86 18.44
CA SER A 72 1.80 -15.67 19.56
C SER A 72 3.23 -15.24 19.98
N LYS A 73 3.36 -14.94 21.26
CA LYS A 73 4.64 -14.77 21.94
C LYS A 73 5.17 -16.15 22.34
N ILE A 74 5.90 -16.82 21.45
CA ILE A 74 6.46 -18.16 21.67
C ILE A 74 7.46 -18.12 22.85
N SER A 75 8.31 -17.10 22.88
CA SER A 75 9.20 -16.80 24.00
C SER A 75 9.39 -15.29 24.15
N GLU A 76 10.21 -14.85 25.12
CA GLU A 76 10.54 -13.41 25.28
C GLU A 76 11.19 -12.79 24.03
N ARG A 77 11.82 -13.63 23.19
CA ARG A 77 12.58 -13.19 22.01
C ARG A 77 12.06 -13.73 20.69
N ILE A 78 11.02 -14.57 20.71
CA ILE A 78 10.45 -15.17 19.50
C ILE A 78 8.96 -14.85 19.48
N GLN A 79 8.52 -14.20 18.41
CA GLN A 79 7.12 -13.85 18.17
C GLN A 79 6.69 -14.41 16.81
N PHE A 80 5.47 -14.89 16.75
CA PHE A 80 4.80 -15.30 15.52
C PHE A 80 3.64 -14.37 15.22
N LEU A 81 3.46 -14.01 13.97
CA LEU A 81 2.31 -13.29 13.46
C LEU A 81 1.86 -13.92 12.15
N SER A 82 0.56 -14.09 12.00
CA SER A 82 -0.06 -14.55 10.76
C SER A 82 -1.33 -13.77 10.49
N GLU A 83 -1.64 -13.59 9.20
CA GLU A 83 -2.85 -12.98 8.69
C GLU A 83 -3.42 -13.84 7.57
N LEU A 84 -4.65 -14.28 7.75
CA LEU A 84 -5.45 -14.97 6.75
C LEU A 84 -6.55 -14.02 6.29
N GLU A 85 -6.60 -13.73 4.99
CA GLU A 85 -7.58 -12.86 4.36
C GLU A 85 -8.57 -13.66 3.54
N PHE A 86 -9.85 -13.32 3.67
CA PHE A 86 -10.95 -13.75 2.83
C PHE A 86 -11.49 -12.54 2.09
N GLU A 87 -11.35 -12.48 0.76
CA GLU A 87 -11.94 -11.43 -0.06
C GLU A 87 -13.23 -11.91 -0.73
N HIS A 88 -14.17 -10.99 -0.92
CA HIS A 88 -15.47 -11.23 -1.57
C HIS A 88 -16.20 -12.49 -1.04
N GLY A 89 -16.20 -12.61 0.30
CA GLY A 89 -16.71 -13.79 0.99
C GLY A 89 -15.68 -14.90 1.07
N THR A 90 -15.64 -15.81 0.12
CA THR A 90 -14.66 -16.90 0.02
C THR A 90 -14.21 -17.10 -1.42
N GLU A 91 -14.37 -16.09 -2.25
CA GLU A 91 -13.95 -16.14 -3.65
C GLU A 91 -12.42 -16.21 -3.74
N GLU A 92 -11.75 -15.46 -2.88
CA GLU A 92 -10.31 -15.48 -2.72
C GLU A 92 -9.94 -15.69 -1.25
N ILE A 93 -8.99 -16.58 -0.97
CA ILE A 93 -8.44 -16.85 0.36
C ILE A 93 -6.94 -16.79 0.26
N ALA A 94 -6.34 -15.80 0.91
CA ALA A 94 -4.90 -15.55 0.85
C ALA A 94 -4.25 -15.60 2.23
N LEU A 95 -3.03 -16.13 2.31
CA LEU A 95 -2.17 -16.02 3.47
C LEU A 95 -1.28 -14.79 3.29
N GLU A 96 -1.76 -13.64 3.77
CA GLU A 96 -1.10 -12.34 3.61
C GLU A 96 0.24 -12.26 4.35
N THR A 97 0.34 -12.86 5.53
CA THR A 97 1.60 -12.97 6.26
C THR A 97 1.63 -14.19 7.16
N ALA A 98 2.80 -14.79 7.32
CA ALA A 98 3.09 -15.84 8.29
C ALA A 98 4.57 -15.74 8.66
N GLN A 99 4.89 -14.97 9.71
CA GLN A 99 6.27 -14.58 10.03
C GLN A 99 6.68 -14.95 11.43
N LEU A 100 7.96 -15.23 11.58
CA LEU A 100 8.65 -15.38 12.85
C LEU A 100 9.66 -14.24 13.03
N ASP A 101 9.54 -13.52 14.15
CA ASP A 101 10.50 -12.51 14.57
C ASP A 101 11.38 -13.02 15.67
N PHE A 102 12.69 -12.89 15.48
CA PHE A 102 13.73 -13.19 16.46
C PHE A 102 14.34 -11.89 16.97
N LYS A 103 14.06 -11.52 18.22
CA LYS A 103 14.45 -10.25 18.84
C LYS A 103 15.80 -10.38 19.52
N PHE A 104 16.82 -9.68 19.01
CA PHE A 104 18.14 -9.60 19.62
C PHE A 104 18.33 -8.31 20.41
N GLY A 105 17.64 -7.24 20.02
CA GLY A 105 17.66 -5.94 20.69
C GLY A 105 16.79 -4.93 19.98
N THR A 106 16.85 -3.67 20.38
CA THR A 106 16.07 -2.62 19.72
C THR A 106 16.56 -2.34 18.30
N GLY A 107 17.86 -2.31 18.09
CA GLY A 107 18.49 -1.93 16.83
C GLY A 107 18.73 -3.06 15.85
N LEU A 108 18.60 -4.34 16.26
CA LEU A 108 18.84 -5.49 15.39
C LEU A 108 17.91 -6.64 15.75
N ASN A 109 17.13 -7.09 14.78
CA ASN A 109 16.25 -8.26 14.87
C ASN A 109 16.25 -8.97 13.52
N PHE A 110 15.86 -10.24 13.52
CA PHE A 110 15.72 -11.06 12.32
C PHE A 110 14.26 -11.48 12.14
N ARG A 111 13.82 -11.54 10.91
CA ARG A 111 12.46 -11.95 10.51
C ARG A 111 12.55 -12.92 9.36
N ALA A 112 11.69 -13.94 9.34
CA ALA A 112 11.58 -14.90 8.24
C ALA A 112 10.15 -15.45 8.11
N GLY A 113 9.77 -15.85 6.91
CA GLY A 113 8.47 -16.41 6.56
C GLY A 113 7.83 -15.73 5.37
N ILE A 114 6.50 -15.68 5.32
CA ILE A 114 5.75 -14.83 4.39
C ILE A 114 5.69 -13.44 4.98
N LEU A 115 6.33 -12.50 4.32
CA LEU A 115 6.59 -11.14 4.79
C LEU A 115 5.77 -10.14 3.98
N LEU A 116 5.40 -9.03 4.62
CA LEU A 116 4.87 -7.83 3.97
C LEU A 116 6.02 -6.81 3.82
N PRO A 117 6.64 -6.69 2.64
CA PRO A 117 7.63 -5.64 2.40
C PRO A 117 7.07 -4.26 2.73
N GLU A 118 7.81 -3.44 3.48
CA GLU A 118 7.38 -2.08 3.78
C GLU A 118 7.63 -1.15 2.59
N LEU A 119 6.84 -1.31 1.51
CA LEU A 119 6.87 -0.44 0.33
C LEU A 119 5.79 0.63 0.43
N GLY A 120 6.17 1.89 0.24
CA GLY A 120 5.25 3.01 0.35
C GLY A 120 4.57 3.11 1.71
N LEU A 121 3.42 3.78 1.74
CA LEU A 121 2.68 4.05 2.96
C LEU A 121 1.72 2.91 3.35
N VAL A 122 1.19 2.19 2.35
CA VAL A 122 0.03 1.30 2.53
C VAL A 122 0.41 -0.16 2.71
N ASN A 123 1.40 -0.69 1.99
CA ASN A 123 1.61 -2.14 1.89
C ASN A 123 1.61 -2.88 3.24
N ALA A 124 2.42 -2.48 4.19
CA ALA A 124 2.41 -3.07 5.54
C ALA A 124 1.40 -2.40 6.51
N ASN A 125 0.60 -1.45 6.03
CA ASN A 125 -0.41 -0.71 6.81
C ASN A 125 -1.78 -0.71 6.13
N HIS A 126 -2.12 -1.82 5.49
CA HIS A 126 -3.28 -1.96 4.60
C HIS A 126 -4.61 -2.23 5.31
N ASP A 127 -4.61 -2.47 6.62
CA ASP A 127 -5.83 -2.78 7.38
C ASP A 127 -6.90 -1.70 7.17
N SER A 128 -8.06 -2.09 6.65
CA SER A 128 -9.13 -1.17 6.28
C SER A 128 -9.63 -0.27 7.43
N PRO A 129 -9.73 -0.72 8.69
CA PRO A 129 -10.14 0.17 9.79
C PRO A 129 -9.20 1.36 10.05
N LYS A 130 -7.98 1.35 9.55
CA LYS A 130 -7.00 2.45 9.71
C LYS A 130 -7.25 3.64 8.77
N TRP A 131 -8.01 3.45 7.68
CA TRP A 131 -8.17 4.42 6.60
C TRP A 131 -9.55 5.08 6.61
N GLU A 132 -9.58 6.38 6.27
CA GLU A 132 -10.82 7.18 6.25
C GLU A 132 -11.58 7.07 4.92
N ILE A 133 -10.94 6.63 3.85
CA ILE A 133 -11.51 6.37 2.53
C ILE A 133 -11.56 4.86 2.30
N ILE A 134 -12.61 4.38 1.62
CA ILE A 134 -12.86 2.94 1.41
C ILE A 134 -11.75 2.32 0.56
N ASP A 135 -11.46 2.92 -0.60
CA ASP A 135 -10.45 2.37 -1.49
C ASP A 135 -9.04 2.85 -1.12
N ARG A 136 -8.09 1.94 -1.26
CA ARG A 136 -6.66 2.24 -1.18
C ARG A 136 -6.29 3.27 -2.26
N PRO A 137 -5.22 4.07 -2.07
CA PRO A 137 -4.73 4.97 -3.13
C PRO A 137 -4.31 4.21 -4.39
N LEU A 138 -4.54 4.80 -5.55
CA LEU A 138 -4.19 4.21 -6.85
C LEU A 138 -2.70 3.87 -6.97
N SER A 139 -1.79 4.73 -6.47
CA SER A 139 -0.35 4.46 -6.48
C SER A 139 0.00 3.21 -5.68
N SER A 140 -0.72 2.99 -4.57
CA SER A 140 -0.49 1.86 -3.68
C SER A 140 -1.07 0.55 -4.22
N THR A 141 -1.96 0.57 -5.21
CA THR A 141 -2.55 -0.63 -5.82
C THR A 141 -2.02 -0.94 -7.21
N ASN A 142 -1.72 0.10 -7.99
CA ASN A 142 -1.34 -0.06 -9.39
C ASN A 142 0.18 0.02 -9.61
N LEU A 143 0.91 0.78 -8.79
CA LEU A 143 2.38 0.93 -8.89
C LEU A 143 3.10 0.15 -7.79
N ILE A 144 2.56 0.13 -6.56
CA ILE A 144 2.95 -0.82 -5.52
C ILE A 144 1.82 -1.83 -5.46
N PRO A 145 2.06 -3.12 -5.69
CA PRO A 145 0.97 -4.10 -5.74
C PRO A 145 0.49 -4.49 -4.34
N SER A 146 -0.02 -3.52 -3.55
CA SER A 146 -0.52 -3.78 -2.19
C SER A 146 -1.83 -4.60 -2.23
N THR A 147 -1.92 -5.78 -1.54
CA THR A 147 -0.94 -6.24 -0.57
C THR A 147 0.11 -7.10 -1.27
N LEU A 148 1.37 -6.71 -1.21
CA LEU A 148 2.46 -7.54 -1.69
C LEU A 148 2.97 -8.37 -0.52
N SER A 149 2.88 -9.69 -0.66
CA SER A 149 3.38 -10.70 0.27
C SER A 149 4.44 -11.54 -0.43
N GLU A 150 5.56 -11.78 0.22
CA GLU A 150 6.69 -12.53 -0.37
C GLU A 150 7.34 -13.45 0.68
N VAL A 151 7.71 -14.66 0.28
CA VAL A 151 8.54 -15.55 1.12
C VAL A 151 9.96 -15.04 1.17
N GLY A 152 10.50 -14.94 2.38
CA GLY A 152 11.87 -14.46 2.53
C GLY A 152 12.31 -14.30 3.97
N PHE A 153 13.38 -13.56 4.12
CA PHE A 153 13.98 -13.26 5.43
C PHE A 153 14.71 -11.92 5.39
N GLY A 154 15.01 -11.39 6.56
CA GLY A 154 15.84 -10.19 6.66
C GLY A 154 15.96 -9.61 8.04
N LEU A 155 16.41 -8.37 8.09
CA LEU A 155 16.74 -7.66 9.31
C LEU A 155 15.84 -6.45 9.48
N PHE A 156 15.52 -6.12 10.73
CA PHE A 156 14.80 -4.90 11.07
C PHE A 156 15.25 -4.36 12.43
N GLY A 157 15.02 -3.08 12.65
CA GLY A 157 15.40 -2.47 13.92
C GLY A 157 15.00 -1.02 14.04
N LYS A 158 15.18 -0.47 15.25
CA LYS A 158 14.87 0.91 15.61
C LYS A 158 15.98 1.52 16.46
N PHE A 159 16.24 2.79 16.20
CA PHE A 159 17.18 3.61 16.97
C PHE A 159 16.45 4.85 17.47
N TYR A 160 16.57 5.13 18.76
CA TYR A 160 15.97 6.31 19.39
C TYR A 160 17.04 7.39 19.54
N LEU A 161 16.84 8.51 18.85
CA LEU A 161 17.78 9.64 18.77
C LEU A 161 17.08 10.93 19.23
N ASN A 162 17.07 11.19 20.52
CA ASN A 162 16.36 12.34 21.12
C ASN A 162 14.87 12.36 20.73
N ASN A 163 14.46 13.36 19.91
CA ASN A 163 13.10 13.51 19.42
C ASN A 163 12.81 12.70 18.15
N ASN A 164 13.79 11.94 17.65
CA ASN A 164 13.65 11.16 16.44
C ASN A 164 13.68 9.67 16.74
N THR A 165 12.89 8.90 16.01
CA THR A 165 13.02 7.46 15.89
C THR A 165 13.40 7.14 14.46
N VAL A 166 14.48 6.39 14.29
CA VAL A 166 14.90 5.87 12.97
C VAL A 166 14.63 4.38 12.97
N SER A 167 13.79 3.89 12.06
CA SER A 167 13.54 2.45 11.87
C SER A 167 13.94 2.01 10.47
N TYR A 168 14.35 0.76 10.35
CA TYR A 168 14.72 0.18 9.07
C TYR A 168 14.23 -1.26 8.94
N HIS A 169 13.98 -1.65 7.69
CA HIS A 169 13.75 -3.01 7.24
C HIS A 169 14.62 -3.28 6.01
N ALA A 170 15.16 -4.47 5.91
CA ALA A 170 15.95 -4.92 4.76
C ALA A 170 15.73 -6.43 4.58
N TYR A 171 15.06 -6.82 3.50
CA TYR A 171 14.66 -8.20 3.23
C TYR A 171 15.24 -8.70 1.91
N ALA A 172 15.45 -10.02 1.85
CA ALA A 172 15.69 -10.80 0.67
C ALA A 172 14.52 -11.79 0.51
N THR A 173 13.88 -11.78 -0.64
CA THR A 173 12.61 -12.48 -0.90
C THR A 173 12.64 -13.16 -2.27
N ASN A 174 11.70 -14.07 -2.55
CA ASN A 174 11.57 -14.70 -3.87
C ASN A 174 11.28 -13.66 -4.96
N GLY A 175 10.33 -12.76 -4.72
CA GLY A 175 10.09 -11.65 -5.63
C GLY A 175 8.88 -11.80 -6.55
N LEU A 176 8.70 -10.74 -7.37
CA LEU A 176 7.65 -10.65 -8.37
C LEU A 176 8.01 -11.50 -9.61
N GLN A 177 7.00 -11.99 -10.32
CA GLN A 177 7.11 -12.94 -11.43
C GLN A 177 6.72 -12.34 -12.80
N ASP A 178 6.75 -13.18 -13.86
CA ASP A 178 6.51 -12.85 -15.27
C ASP A 178 5.20 -12.10 -15.55
N GLY A 179 4.21 -12.23 -14.68
CA GLY A 179 2.91 -11.55 -14.79
C GLY A 179 3.00 -10.01 -14.84
N ILE A 180 4.15 -9.39 -14.51
CA ILE A 180 4.36 -7.95 -14.75
C ILE A 180 4.13 -7.59 -16.23
N ILE A 181 4.48 -8.50 -17.15
CA ILE A 181 4.30 -8.34 -18.60
C ILE A 181 3.27 -9.30 -19.14
N LEU A 182 3.25 -10.56 -18.65
CA LEU A 182 2.33 -11.60 -19.09
C LEU A 182 1.02 -11.54 -18.27
N ASN A 183 0.22 -10.52 -18.51
CA ASN A 183 -1.03 -10.25 -17.80
C ASN A 183 -2.18 -9.92 -18.76
N GLU A 184 -3.41 -9.93 -18.25
CA GLU A 184 -4.62 -9.64 -19.02
C GLU A 184 -4.85 -8.14 -19.28
N GLU A 185 -4.15 -7.26 -18.55
CA GLU A 185 -4.23 -5.80 -18.72
C GLU A 185 -3.62 -5.31 -20.04
N GLY A 186 -2.77 -6.13 -20.69
CA GLY A 186 -2.10 -5.78 -21.94
C GLY A 186 -1.11 -4.61 -21.82
N ARG A 187 -0.63 -4.35 -20.62
CA ARG A 187 0.33 -3.27 -20.28
C ARG A 187 1.30 -3.72 -19.18
N THR A 188 2.34 -2.95 -18.91
CA THR A 188 3.15 -3.19 -17.71
C THR A 188 2.30 -2.98 -16.46
N PHE A 189 2.08 -4.07 -15.72
CA PHE A 189 1.28 -4.06 -14.51
C PHE A 189 2.01 -4.81 -13.39
N VAL A 190 2.56 -4.08 -12.43
CA VAL A 190 3.36 -4.66 -11.34
C VAL A 190 2.54 -5.65 -10.51
N GLY A 191 1.24 -5.36 -10.33
CA GLY A 191 0.30 -6.24 -9.62
C GLY A 191 0.17 -7.64 -10.23
N GLY A 192 0.28 -7.74 -11.56
CA GLY A 192 0.28 -9.03 -12.25
C GLY A 192 1.49 -9.91 -11.92
N GLY A 193 2.56 -9.33 -11.39
CA GLY A 193 3.74 -10.10 -10.94
C GLY A 193 3.57 -10.78 -9.58
N LYS A 194 2.50 -10.54 -8.85
CA LYS A 194 2.15 -11.29 -7.63
C LYS A 194 1.75 -12.71 -8.04
N SER A 195 2.27 -13.70 -7.37
CA SER A 195 1.91 -15.11 -7.61
C SER A 195 1.97 -15.88 -6.30
N GLU A 196 0.94 -16.68 -6.03
CA GLU A 196 0.96 -17.61 -4.90
C GLU A 196 1.98 -18.76 -5.12
N GLU A 197 2.30 -19.08 -6.38
CA GLU A 197 3.34 -20.05 -6.72
C GLU A 197 4.72 -19.60 -6.19
N ALA A 198 4.96 -18.28 -6.07
CA ALA A 198 6.18 -17.74 -5.46
C ALA A 198 6.32 -18.06 -3.97
N PHE A 199 5.28 -18.57 -3.31
CA PHE A 199 5.38 -19.09 -1.94
C PHE A 199 5.97 -20.50 -1.89
N GLU A 200 5.89 -21.26 -2.98
CA GLU A 200 6.46 -22.59 -3.09
C GLU A 200 7.85 -22.55 -3.74
N GLU A 201 7.98 -21.90 -4.89
CA GLU A 201 9.22 -21.85 -5.65
C GLU A 201 9.39 -20.52 -6.39
N ASP A 202 10.60 -20.03 -6.45
CA ASP A 202 10.95 -18.86 -7.26
C ASP A 202 11.09 -19.27 -8.74
N ASN A 203 10.49 -18.47 -9.65
CA ASN A 203 10.48 -18.76 -11.09
C ASN A 203 11.85 -18.63 -11.79
N ASN A 204 12.84 -18.05 -11.13
CA ASN A 204 14.10 -17.68 -11.78
C ASN A 204 15.38 -17.92 -10.95
N GLY A 205 15.25 -18.30 -9.69
CA GLY A 205 16.37 -18.54 -8.78
C GLY A 205 17.16 -17.28 -8.41
N ARG A 206 16.55 -16.08 -8.51
CA ARG A 206 17.16 -14.78 -8.20
C ARG A 206 16.43 -14.10 -7.08
N LEU A 207 17.05 -13.99 -5.92
CA LEU A 207 16.46 -13.24 -4.80
C LEU A 207 16.21 -11.79 -5.18
N SER A 208 15.05 -11.31 -4.81
CA SER A 208 14.69 -9.89 -4.80
C SER A 208 15.12 -9.25 -3.49
N TYR A 209 15.42 -7.97 -3.52
CA TYR A 209 15.82 -7.18 -2.34
C TYR A 209 14.90 -6.00 -2.16
N ASN A 210 14.42 -5.80 -0.95
CA ASN A 210 13.60 -4.65 -0.63
C ASN A 210 13.98 -4.08 0.74
N GLY A 211 13.61 -2.84 0.98
CA GLY A 211 13.88 -2.20 2.24
C GLY A 211 13.23 -0.85 2.40
N LYS A 212 13.12 -0.43 3.65
CA LYS A 212 12.62 0.89 4.04
C LYS A 212 13.48 1.50 5.14
N LEU A 213 13.72 2.78 5.02
CA LEU A 213 14.22 3.63 6.08
C LEU A 213 13.12 4.63 6.45
N ARG A 214 12.73 4.67 7.72
CA ARG A 214 11.72 5.60 8.22
C ARG A 214 12.33 6.48 9.31
N ILE A 215 12.11 7.78 9.22
CA ILE A 215 12.48 8.75 10.24
C ILE A 215 11.21 9.39 10.76
N LYS A 216 10.92 9.21 12.03
CA LYS A 216 9.81 9.86 12.73
C LYS A 216 10.36 10.88 13.70
N ASN A 217 9.90 12.10 13.57
CA ASN A 217 10.11 13.16 14.54
C ASN A 217 8.82 13.41 15.31
N LYS A 218 8.89 13.47 16.65
CA LYS A 218 7.70 13.63 17.51
C LYS A 218 6.90 14.91 17.24
N LYS A 219 7.50 15.93 16.62
CA LYS A 219 6.87 17.23 16.37
C LYS A 219 6.54 17.47 14.91
N ILE A 220 7.35 16.93 13.98
CA ILE A 220 7.25 17.23 12.56
C ILE A 220 6.42 16.18 11.84
N GLY A 221 6.52 14.91 12.23
CA GLY A 221 5.87 13.80 11.55
C GLY A 221 6.85 12.72 11.09
N THR A 222 6.47 11.94 10.12
CA THR A 222 7.18 10.77 9.62
C THR A 222 7.53 10.97 8.15
N LEU A 223 8.75 10.54 7.77
CA LEU A 223 9.22 10.42 6.40
C LEU A 223 9.73 9.00 6.19
N GLY A 224 9.27 8.33 5.13
CA GLY A 224 9.71 7.02 4.71
C GLY A 224 10.37 7.06 3.33
N LEU A 225 11.42 6.26 3.16
CA LEU A 225 12.08 6.00 1.89
C LEU A 225 12.14 4.49 1.72
N SER A 226 11.56 3.95 0.67
CA SER A 226 11.56 2.53 0.39
C SER A 226 12.00 2.21 -1.03
N PHE A 227 12.55 1.00 -1.20
CA PHE A 227 12.97 0.48 -2.49
C PHE A 227 12.64 -1.00 -2.61
N TYR A 228 12.49 -1.46 -3.84
CA TYR A 228 12.38 -2.84 -4.24
C TYR A 228 13.20 -3.04 -5.53
N ARG A 229 13.87 -4.19 -5.64
CA ARG A 229 14.59 -4.59 -6.85
C ARG A 229 14.64 -6.12 -6.94
N GLY A 230 14.24 -6.67 -8.08
CA GLY A 230 14.32 -8.10 -8.37
C GLY A 230 14.34 -8.39 -9.86
N VAL A 231 14.79 -9.58 -10.23
CA VAL A 231 14.55 -10.17 -11.56
C VAL A 231 13.16 -10.74 -11.53
N TYR A 232 12.32 -10.44 -12.51
CA TYR A 232 10.93 -10.87 -12.50
C TYR A 232 10.61 -11.98 -13.51
N ASN A 233 11.44 -12.12 -14.55
CA ASN A 233 11.13 -13.07 -15.64
C ASN A 233 11.83 -14.41 -15.46
N THR A 234 11.18 -15.44 -15.96
CA THR A 234 11.74 -16.77 -16.14
C THR A 234 12.74 -16.72 -17.32
N PHE A 235 13.99 -16.45 -17.03
CA PHE A 235 15.04 -16.30 -18.05
C PHE A 235 15.78 -17.61 -18.37
N ALA A 236 15.67 -18.64 -17.52
CA ALA A 236 16.29 -19.94 -17.69
C ALA A 236 15.28 -21.07 -17.44
N LEU A 237 15.35 -22.15 -18.25
CA LEU A 237 14.55 -23.37 -18.12
C LEU A 237 15.49 -24.57 -18.07
N GLU A 238 15.34 -25.43 -17.08
CA GLU A 238 16.17 -26.64 -16.89
C GLU A 238 17.68 -26.36 -16.95
N GLY A 239 18.11 -25.16 -16.53
CA GLY A 239 19.51 -24.72 -16.54
C GLY A 239 19.99 -24.08 -17.85
N GLU A 240 19.16 -24.05 -18.90
CA GLU A 240 19.44 -23.39 -20.17
C GLU A 240 18.89 -21.98 -20.20
N ILE A 241 19.71 -20.98 -20.59
CA ILE A 241 19.27 -19.58 -20.71
C ILE A 241 18.44 -19.44 -21.99
N VAL A 242 17.16 -19.06 -21.82
CA VAL A 242 16.19 -18.90 -22.92
C VAL A 242 15.95 -17.45 -23.31
N THR A 243 16.23 -16.50 -22.39
CA THR A 243 16.10 -15.05 -22.63
C THR A 243 17.02 -14.28 -21.66
N ASP A 244 17.13 -12.95 -21.83
CA ASP A 244 17.88 -12.10 -20.92
C ASP A 244 17.14 -11.93 -19.59
N GLU A 245 17.90 -11.79 -18.49
CA GLU A 245 17.37 -11.39 -17.19
C GLU A 245 16.74 -9.99 -17.29
N ARG A 246 15.51 -9.83 -16.79
CA ARG A 246 14.80 -8.56 -16.74
C ARG A 246 14.43 -8.20 -15.32
N SER A 247 14.69 -6.98 -14.93
CA SER A 247 14.49 -6.51 -13.59
C SER A 247 13.31 -5.54 -13.45
N VAL A 248 12.70 -5.55 -12.28
CA VAL A 248 11.80 -4.51 -11.81
C VAL A 248 12.45 -3.76 -10.65
N ARG A 249 12.27 -2.44 -10.61
CA ARG A 249 12.73 -1.55 -9.54
C ARG A 249 11.62 -0.61 -9.15
N ILE A 250 11.32 -0.54 -7.86
CA ILE A 250 10.32 0.35 -7.31
C ILE A 250 11.00 1.24 -6.27
N TYR A 251 10.75 2.52 -6.32
CA TYR A 251 11.19 3.50 -5.34
C TYR A 251 9.98 4.28 -4.84
N ALA A 252 9.85 4.42 -3.53
CA ALA A 252 8.78 5.22 -2.97
C ALA A 252 9.28 6.13 -1.85
N VAL A 253 8.67 7.31 -1.81
CA VAL A 253 8.81 8.28 -0.71
C VAL A 253 7.43 8.48 -0.12
N ASP A 254 7.28 8.26 1.18
CA ASP A 254 6.02 8.46 1.89
C ASP A 254 6.20 9.42 3.09
N PHE A 255 5.11 10.07 3.46
CA PHE A 255 5.13 11.00 4.59
C PHE A 255 3.80 11.04 5.33
N ILE A 256 3.88 11.33 6.64
CA ILE A 256 2.74 11.62 7.51
C ILE A 256 3.09 12.86 8.33
N VAL A 257 2.34 13.94 8.18
CA VAL A 257 2.60 15.21 8.86
C VAL A 257 1.35 15.65 9.62
N PRO A 258 1.41 15.82 10.96
CA PRO A 258 0.33 16.41 11.72
C PRO A 258 0.18 17.90 11.36
N VAL A 259 -1.04 18.33 11.06
CA VAL A 259 -1.35 19.72 10.71
C VAL A 259 -2.57 20.18 11.52
N PHE A 260 -2.37 21.09 12.46
CA PHE A 260 -3.39 21.51 13.43
C PHE A 260 -3.95 20.29 14.21
N LYS A 261 -5.25 19.99 14.00
CA LYS A 261 -5.92 18.81 14.59
C LYS A 261 -5.99 17.62 13.66
N GLY A 262 -5.58 17.80 12.40
CA GLY A 262 -5.65 16.79 11.35
C GLY A 262 -4.28 16.27 10.96
N VAL A 263 -4.25 15.50 9.88
CA VAL A 263 -3.05 14.87 9.32
C VAL A 263 -3.06 15.08 7.80
N ILE A 264 -1.89 15.40 7.24
CA ILE A 264 -1.63 15.28 5.81
C ILE A 264 -0.67 14.10 5.61
N GLN A 265 -1.03 13.20 4.71
CA GLN A 265 -0.22 12.04 4.37
C GLN A 265 -0.20 11.83 2.86
N GLY A 266 0.78 11.08 2.40
CA GLY A 266 0.89 10.78 0.98
C GLY A 266 2.13 9.99 0.63
N GLU A 267 2.22 9.62 -0.64
CA GLU A 267 3.38 8.96 -1.22
C GLU A 267 3.60 9.38 -2.67
N VAL A 268 4.83 9.22 -3.13
CA VAL A 268 5.22 9.29 -4.54
C VAL A 268 5.99 8.01 -4.85
N VAL A 269 5.62 7.36 -5.94
CA VAL A 269 6.17 6.08 -6.39
C VAL A 269 6.74 6.24 -7.79
N LYS A 270 7.89 5.65 -8.03
CA LYS A 270 8.47 5.45 -9.37
C LYS A 270 8.77 3.98 -9.56
N VAL A 271 8.29 3.42 -10.67
CA VAL A 271 8.54 2.06 -11.11
C VAL A 271 9.40 2.09 -12.37
N MET A 272 10.36 1.19 -12.46
CA MET A 272 11.20 0.99 -13.65
C MET A 272 11.24 -0.51 -13.95
N VAL A 273 10.88 -0.89 -15.18
CA VAL A 273 10.79 -2.28 -15.63
C VAL A 273 11.64 -2.47 -16.88
N ASP A 274 12.47 -3.49 -16.89
CA ASP A 274 13.20 -3.87 -18.09
C ASP A 274 12.24 -4.66 -19.00
N VAL A 275 11.79 -4.01 -20.08
CA VAL A 275 10.80 -4.53 -21.03
C VAL A 275 11.49 -4.92 -22.34
N PRO A 276 11.06 -5.99 -23.06
CA PRO A 276 11.54 -6.30 -24.39
C PRO A 276 11.40 -5.12 -25.35
N ILE A 277 12.47 -4.86 -26.14
CA ILE A 277 12.57 -3.66 -26.99
C ILE A 277 11.45 -3.54 -28.03
N ASP A 278 10.83 -4.66 -28.40
CA ASP A 278 9.82 -4.73 -29.46
C ASP A 278 8.44 -4.27 -28.97
N ILE A 279 8.21 -4.22 -27.66
CA ILE A 279 6.89 -3.91 -27.05
C ILE A 279 6.91 -2.67 -26.16
N VAL A 280 8.00 -1.91 -26.09
CA VAL A 280 8.19 -0.77 -25.17
C VAL A 280 7.22 0.40 -25.37
N GLU A 281 6.47 0.47 -26.48
CA GLU A 281 5.45 1.51 -26.68
C GLU A 281 4.11 1.14 -26.02
N ILE A 282 3.83 -0.16 -25.87
CA ILE A 282 2.63 -0.67 -25.23
C ILE A 282 2.92 -0.97 -23.75
N TYR A 283 4.06 -1.67 -23.50
CA TYR A 283 4.51 -1.99 -22.17
C TYR A 283 5.53 -0.97 -21.68
N SER A 284 5.17 -0.23 -20.67
CA SER A 284 5.97 0.86 -20.13
C SER A 284 7.25 0.39 -19.49
N GLN A 285 8.34 1.10 -19.75
CA GLN A 285 9.61 0.95 -19.01
C GLN A 285 9.66 1.79 -17.73
N GLU A 286 8.90 2.88 -17.68
CA GLU A 286 8.85 3.78 -16.52
C GLU A 286 7.40 4.20 -16.23
N GLN A 287 7.01 4.05 -14.98
CA GLN A 287 5.73 4.50 -14.45
C GLN A 287 5.96 5.38 -13.22
N GLN A 288 5.07 6.32 -12.97
CA GLN A 288 5.18 7.20 -11.83
C GLN A 288 3.79 7.63 -11.35
N GLY A 289 3.66 7.84 -10.05
CA GLY A 289 2.43 8.38 -9.51
C GLY A 289 2.51 8.62 -8.03
N GLY A 290 1.40 9.03 -7.45
CA GLY A 290 1.32 9.26 -6.02
C GLY A 290 0.00 9.85 -5.61
N PHE A 291 -0.13 10.05 -4.32
CA PHE A 291 -1.29 10.74 -3.74
C PHE A 291 -0.90 11.68 -2.62
N ILE A 292 -1.79 12.61 -2.35
CA ILE A 292 -1.80 13.41 -1.14
C ILE A 292 -3.20 13.37 -0.53
N GLU A 293 -3.29 13.08 0.75
CA GLU A 293 -4.53 12.98 1.49
C GLU A 293 -4.49 13.85 2.74
N MET A 294 -5.58 14.57 3.00
CA MET A 294 -5.78 15.31 4.22
C MET A 294 -6.97 14.73 4.98
N VAL A 295 -6.75 14.38 6.23
CA VAL A 295 -7.80 13.96 7.19
C VAL A 295 -7.93 15.04 8.26
N TYR A 296 -9.15 15.54 8.49
CA TYR A 296 -9.41 16.56 9.47
C TYR A 296 -10.62 16.22 10.35
N PRO A 297 -10.48 16.18 11.69
CA PRO A 297 -11.57 15.92 12.61
C PRO A 297 -12.50 17.15 12.71
N LEU A 298 -13.73 17.01 12.23
CA LEU A 298 -14.77 18.04 12.34
C LEU A 298 -15.34 18.10 13.75
N TYR A 299 -15.60 16.94 14.33
CA TYR A 299 -16.15 16.81 15.69
C TYR A 299 -15.44 15.66 16.42
N SER A 300 -15.11 15.91 17.69
CA SER A 300 -14.54 14.91 18.59
C SER A 300 -15.20 15.11 19.97
N ARG A 301 -16.22 14.33 20.24
CA ARG A 301 -17.00 14.36 21.49
C ARG A 301 -17.89 13.13 21.63
N GLU A 302 -18.55 13.00 22.75
CA GLU A 302 -19.59 11.97 22.90
C GLU A 302 -20.72 12.17 21.87
N MET A 303 -21.04 11.10 21.15
CA MET A 303 -22.13 11.02 20.16
C MET A 303 -22.75 9.62 20.20
N PHE A 304 -24.09 9.56 20.18
CA PHE A 304 -24.85 8.28 20.17
C PHE A 304 -24.46 7.31 21.29
N GLY A 305 -24.00 7.81 22.46
CA GLY A 305 -23.54 7.01 23.58
C GLY A 305 -22.08 6.53 23.49
N TYR A 306 -21.34 6.91 22.45
CA TYR A 306 -19.91 6.63 22.32
C TYR A 306 -19.10 7.83 22.83
N ALA A 307 -18.38 7.64 23.95
CA ALA A 307 -17.70 8.73 24.68
C ALA A 307 -16.65 9.49 23.86
N ASN A 308 -15.92 8.80 22.98
CA ASN A 308 -14.80 9.35 22.18
C ASN A 308 -15.06 9.27 20.68
N ALA A 309 -16.31 9.51 20.27
CA ALA A 309 -16.65 9.44 18.85
C ALA A 309 -16.06 10.62 18.07
N VAL A 310 -15.64 10.34 16.84
CA VAL A 310 -15.03 11.34 15.94
C VAL A 310 -15.73 11.30 14.58
N ILE A 311 -16.02 12.47 14.04
CA ILE A 311 -16.38 12.65 12.62
C ILE A 311 -15.21 13.32 11.93
N ASN A 312 -14.65 12.68 10.91
CA ASN A 312 -13.61 13.25 10.07
C ASN A 312 -14.16 13.62 8.68
N THR A 313 -13.54 14.63 8.08
CA THR A 313 -13.60 14.86 6.64
C THR A 313 -12.26 14.52 6.02
N THR A 314 -12.29 13.96 4.84
CA THR A 314 -11.09 13.55 4.11
C THR A 314 -11.17 14.01 2.67
N ALA A 315 -10.05 14.48 2.15
CA ALA A 315 -9.88 14.79 0.74
C ALA A 315 -8.55 14.20 0.25
N ARG A 316 -8.58 13.51 -0.90
CA ARG A 316 -7.42 12.90 -1.54
C ARG A 316 -7.34 13.34 -2.99
N PHE A 317 -6.15 13.69 -3.42
CA PHE A 317 -5.79 13.89 -4.82
C PHE A 317 -4.78 12.82 -5.22
N GLU A 318 -4.98 12.20 -6.38
CA GLU A 318 -4.15 11.12 -6.93
C GLU A 318 -3.81 11.44 -8.37
N GLN A 319 -2.57 11.14 -8.77
CA GLN A 319 -2.13 11.26 -10.17
C GLN A 319 -1.17 10.13 -10.48
N LEU A 320 -1.42 9.41 -11.57
CA LEU A 320 -0.60 8.33 -12.08
C LEU A 320 -0.33 8.55 -13.55
N ASP A 321 0.87 8.20 -13.96
CA ASP A 321 1.31 8.06 -15.35
C ASP A 321 1.82 6.61 -15.49
N TYR A 322 1.05 5.81 -16.20
CA TYR A 322 1.34 4.39 -16.38
C TYR A 322 2.34 4.13 -17.50
N ASN A 323 2.65 5.14 -18.33
CA ASN A 323 3.61 5.02 -19.43
C ASN A 323 4.32 6.33 -19.74
N MET A 324 5.44 6.59 -19.08
CA MET A 324 6.27 7.77 -19.27
C MET A 324 7.11 7.73 -20.58
N GLY A 325 6.72 6.92 -21.57
CA GLY A 325 7.42 6.75 -22.83
C GLY A 325 6.99 7.73 -23.91
N THR A 326 7.60 7.57 -25.07
CA THR A 326 7.25 8.30 -26.30
C THR A 326 7.11 7.32 -27.45
N PHE A 327 6.20 7.63 -28.39
CA PHE A 327 6.05 6.86 -29.62
C PHE A 327 7.29 7.04 -30.52
N LYS A 328 7.92 5.94 -30.94
CA LYS A 328 9.11 5.97 -31.84
C LYS A 328 8.78 6.60 -33.20
N SER A 329 7.55 6.42 -33.68
CA SER A 329 7.10 6.89 -34.97
C SER A 329 6.87 8.40 -35.03
N THR A 330 6.39 9.01 -33.96
CA THR A 330 5.97 10.42 -33.90
C THR A 330 6.81 11.27 -32.97
N GLY A 331 7.48 10.64 -31.98
CA GLY A 331 8.14 11.34 -30.87
C GLY A 331 7.17 11.98 -29.88
N GLY A 332 5.84 11.74 -30.04
CA GLY A 332 4.82 12.22 -29.10
C GLY A 332 4.86 11.45 -27.80
N GLU A 333 4.43 12.07 -26.70
CA GLU A 333 4.28 11.41 -25.41
C GLU A 333 3.18 10.34 -25.51
N ILE A 334 3.39 9.20 -24.84
CA ILE A 334 2.37 8.17 -24.67
C ILE A 334 1.44 8.67 -23.56
N GLY A 335 0.12 8.55 -23.78
CA GLY A 335 -0.87 8.83 -22.74
C GLY A 335 -0.84 7.79 -21.61
N ASP A 336 -1.99 7.25 -21.25
CA ASP A 336 -2.15 6.27 -20.14
C ASP A 336 -1.94 6.91 -18.76
N GLU A 337 -2.59 8.04 -18.55
CA GLU A 337 -2.59 8.76 -17.28
C GLU A 337 -3.93 8.64 -16.56
N GLU A 338 -3.88 8.66 -15.24
CA GLU A 338 -5.08 8.72 -14.41
C GLU A 338 -4.95 9.80 -13.34
N THR A 339 -5.96 10.65 -13.24
CA THR A 339 -6.09 11.65 -12.18
C THR A 339 -7.38 11.38 -11.41
N ALA A 340 -7.30 11.33 -10.08
CA ALA A 340 -8.46 11.10 -9.24
C ALA A 340 -8.58 12.14 -8.11
N PHE A 341 -9.84 12.49 -7.82
CA PHE A 341 -10.23 13.29 -6.65
C PHE A 341 -11.19 12.47 -5.81
N VAL A 342 -10.88 12.33 -4.53
CA VAL A 342 -11.74 11.61 -3.57
C VAL A 342 -12.04 12.52 -2.40
N ALA A 343 -13.32 12.64 -2.04
CA ALA A 343 -13.75 13.36 -0.85
C ALA A 343 -14.68 12.47 -0.02
N GLY A 344 -14.53 12.51 1.30
CA GLY A 344 -15.31 11.64 2.17
C GLY A 344 -15.59 12.22 3.55
N LEU A 345 -16.55 11.60 4.20
CA LEU A 345 -16.86 11.74 5.60
C LEU A 345 -16.77 10.37 6.26
N SER A 346 -16.20 10.33 7.44
CA SER A 346 -16.18 9.12 8.25
C SER A 346 -16.69 9.42 9.65
N PHE A 347 -17.30 8.40 10.24
CA PHE A 347 -17.74 8.38 11.63
C PHE A 347 -17.03 7.23 12.35
N ARG A 348 -16.21 7.57 13.35
CA ARG A 348 -15.56 6.62 14.24
C ARG A 348 -16.25 6.62 15.59
N PRO A 349 -17.14 5.66 15.88
CA PRO A 349 -17.69 5.48 17.22
C PRO A 349 -16.62 5.09 18.25
N THR A 350 -15.62 4.32 17.79
CA THR A 350 -14.44 3.92 18.57
C THR A 350 -13.19 4.02 17.69
N ALA A 351 -12.01 3.86 18.26
CA ALA A 351 -10.77 3.79 17.50
C ALA A 351 -10.71 2.59 16.55
N SER A 352 -11.42 1.50 16.87
CA SER A 352 -11.40 0.24 16.12
C SER A 352 -12.47 0.14 15.04
N THR A 353 -13.49 1.01 15.05
CA THR A 353 -14.65 0.92 14.15
C THR A 353 -14.84 2.20 13.38
N ILE A 354 -15.12 2.07 12.09
CA ILE A 354 -15.34 3.21 11.19
C ILE A 354 -16.53 2.95 10.25
N PHE A 355 -17.37 3.97 10.07
CA PHE A 355 -18.33 4.09 8.96
C PHE A 355 -17.84 5.18 8.02
N ARG A 356 -17.92 4.95 6.71
CA ARG A 356 -17.37 5.83 5.68
C ARG A 356 -18.39 6.09 4.58
N ALA A 357 -18.39 7.32 4.06
CA ALA A 357 -19.09 7.67 2.84
C ALA A 357 -18.16 8.56 2.02
N ASN A 358 -17.85 8.16 0.79
CA ASN A 358 -16.99 8.93 -0.09
C ASN A 358 -17.52 9.01 -1.51
N TYR A 359 -17.16 10.09 -2.18
CA TYR A 359 -17.32 10.30 -3.61
C TYR A 359 -15.96 10.25 -4.28
N ARG A 360 -15.88 9.56 -5.42
CA ARG A 360 -14.69 9.49 -6.26
C ARG A 360 -14.99 10.05 -7.64
N HIS A 361 -13.99 10.71 -8.22
CA HIS A 361 -14.02 11.23 -9.59
C HIS A 361 -12.68 10.98 -10.26
N HIS A 362 -12.68 10.20 -11.32
CA HIS A 362 -11.49 9.80 -12.06
C HIS A 362 -11.55 10.32 -13.49
N LEU A 363 -10.42 10.74 -13.99
CA LEU A 363 -10.15 11.12 -15.36
C LEU A 363 -9.02 10.23 -15.88
N LYS A 364 -9.31 9.33 -16.83
CA LYS A 364 -8.34 8.36 -17.34
C LYS A 364 -8.19 8.52 -18.84
N THR A 365 -6.98 8.80 -19.32
CA THR A 365 -6.63 8.82 -20.74
C THR A 365 -6.11 7.45 -21.16
N ASP A 366 -6.29 7.13 -22.44
CA ASP A 366 -5.68 5.95 -23.05
C ASP A 366 -4.24 6.23 -23.54
N ILE A 367 -3.56 5.22 -24.06
CA ILE A 367 -2.18 5.31 -24.56
C ILE A 367 -1.99 6.35 -25.68
N LEU A 368 -3.05 6.71 -26.40
CA LEU A 368 -3.02 7.73 -27.47
C LEU A 368 -3.25 9.14 -26.93
N GLY A 369 -3.57 9.28 -25.61
CA GLY A 369 -3.91 10.56 -24.99
C GLY A 369 -5.24 11.13 -25.48
N ASN A 370 -6.20 10.28 -25.86
CA ASN A 370 -7.55 10.71 -26.20
C ASN A 370 -8.23 11.39 -25.01
N ALA A 371 -9.34 12.07 -25.29
CA ALA A 371 -10.15 12.71 -24.25
C ALA A 371 -10.44 11.69 -23.12
N PRO A 372 -10.26 12.09 -21.84
CA PRO A 372 -10.33 11.14 -20.74
C PRO A 372 -11.73 10.53 -20.58
N ALA A 373 -11.79 9.24 -20.35
CA ALA A 373 -12.94 8.59 -19.77
C ALA A 373 -13.17 9.14 -18.36
N ILE A 374 -14.43 9.41 -18.03
CA ILE A 374 -14.83 10.01 -16.77
C ILE A 374 -15.57 8.97 -15.94
N MET A 375 -14.95 8.54 -14.83
CA MET A 375 -15.63 7.70 -13.86
C MET A 375 -15.96 8.53 -12.60
N GLY A 376 -17.21 8.45 -12.14
CA GLY A 376 -17.63 9.09 -10.90
C GLY A 376 -18.62 8.24 -10.13
N GLY A 377 -18.60 8.33 -8.79
CA GLY A 377 -19.53 7.58 -7.98
C GLY A 377 -19.36 7.69 -6.48
N PHE A 378 -20.27 7.04 -5.79
CA PHE A 378 -20.33 7.04 -4.33
C PHE A 378 -20.10 5.65 -3.78
N GLN A 379 -19.43 5.61 -2.64
CA GLN A 379 -19.26 4.42 -1.82
C GLN A 379 -19.70 4.72 -0.39
N VAL A 380 -20.38 3.77 0.23
CA VAL A 380 -20.70 3.79 1.65
C VAL A 380 -20.30 2.45 2.25
N GLY A 381 -19.56 2.47 3.35
CA GLY A 381 -19.05 1.24 3.93
C GLY A 381 -18.72 1.35 5.40
N PHE A 382 -18.31 0.23 5.95
CA PHE A 382 -17.83 0.13 7.32
C PHE A 382 -16.64 -0.81 7.39
N ALA A 383 -15.82 -0.61 8.41
CA ALA A 383 -14.78 -1.56 8.79
C ALA A 383 -14.62 -1.56 10.32
N SER A 384 -14.30 -2.70 10.89
CA SER A 384 -14.09 -2.82 12.32
C SER A 384 -13.10 -3.92 12.66
N TYR A 385 -12.15 -3.62 13.54
CA TYR A 385 -11.39 -4.64 14.25
C TYR A 385 -12.29 -5.35 15.30
N PHE A 386 -11.99 -6.60 15.57
CA PHE A 386 -12.61 -7.41 16.63
C PHE A 386 -11.57 -8.23 17.40
#